data_4080dac974054c2504d1836f4880a482
#
_entry.id   4080dac974054c2504d1836f4880a482
#
_cell.length_a   1.000
_cell.length_b   1.000
_cell.length_c   1.000
_cell.angle_alpha   90.00
_cell.angle_beta   90.00
_cell.angle_gamma   90.00
#
_symmetry.space_group_name_H-M   'P 1'
#
loop_
_entity.id
_entity.type
_entity.pdbx_description
1 polymer ?
#
loop_
_entity_poly.entity_id
_entity_poly.type
_entity_poly.pdbx_seq_one_letter_code
_entity_poly.pdbx_strand_id
1 'polypeptide(L)'
;MDAVADMLPTRGLEAEPASAAVRLVPAGGRSPSPWVGPGGVVLAVVAGLLVLGGVLLRLWLLGHAPMNSDEATPGLVAHEILHGHTYAFAWGQQYGGVEPYVLAAAFFLFGQSPFVLDATPAVLGLACSILVWRAGLRLFPSPAAVTAAVISFVWSESALWNSTREYGYHEVCLVLSLVLLLQAVRIVQLGRRDRDRLWEWAVFGAAGGLGFWASPEVVYIAAPAAVVVAVPLWGRPVRAVASRIGLAAATAIVGAFPWIWAVLASHSAGLPTSPVSYATRLRLVFSHVLPMALGLRVEGAGVWEGRHVVGVVLSALVVAFIVGAAVLMAFRVPDTRVLALTLLFYPFLYAAFPTSWFWNDGRYAIALSPVCALVIAGGLRLLLRADLVAWAASGVLVLAFASTLVAFNDGYGAIGHPGRLTTFSSNPNRSVTALAARLEQLGVSRAYAGYWVANDLTFISDGHVVAGAVGFNRNPPEASTVSSASNGTPAGWVFVPTRALADDEGELGSASNIQPGTVTEAGLTAYLAVHDIAYRVVTTPGFDVVLPAGPVTPSQVGA
;
A
#
# COMPACT_ATOMS: atom_id res chain seq x y z
N MET A 1 -40.72 35.64 -66.77
CA MET A 1 -39.32 36.03 -66.77
C MET A 1 -38.62 35.14 -65.73
N ASP A 2 -38.52 33.98 -65.91
CA ASP A 2 -37.96 32.80 -66.62
C ASP A 2 -36.48 32.91 -66.90
N ALA A 3 -35.81 31.83 -66.50
CA ALA A 3 -34.47 31.42 -66.84
C ALA A 3 -33.32 32.11 -66.10
N VAL A 4 -32.78 31.41 -65.15
CA VAL A 4 -31.40 30.90 -64.98
C VAL A 4 -31.30 30.02 -63.75
N ALA A 5 -31.60 28.74 -63.94
CA ALA A 5 -31.28 27.67 -62.98
C ALA A 5 -30.82 26.51 -63.85
N ASP A 6 -29.54 26.37 -64.02
CA ASP A 6 -28.85 25.13 -64.38
C ASP A 6 -27.39 25.47 -64.64
N MET A 7 -26.53 25.07 -63.76
CA MET A 7 -25.14 24.66 -63.97
C MET A 7 -24.30 24.78 -62.69
N LEU A 8 -24.40 23.78 -61.82
CA LEU A 8 -23.29 23.40 -60.97
C LEU A 8 -23.29 21.88 -60.78
N PRO A 9 -22.24 21.18 -61.15
CA PRO A 9 -22.14 19.73 -60.90
C PRO A 9 -21.87 19.47 -59.41
N THR A 10 -22.81 18.83 -58.76
CA THR A 10 -22.61 18.22 -57.43
C THR A 10 -21.57 17.10 -57.54
N ARG A 11 -20.31 17.42 -57.30
CA ARG A 11 -19.30 16.42 -56.96
C ARG A 11 -19.59 15.93 -55.54
N GLY A 12 -20.12 14.71 -55.45
CA GLY A 12 -20.19 13.95 -54.23
C GLY A 12 -18.79 13.76 -53.67
N LEU A 13 -18.49 14.47 -52.60
CA LEU A 13 -17.40 14.10 -51.67
C LEU A 13 -17.90 12.89 -50.87
N GLU A 14 -17.67 11.70 -51.42
CA GLU A 14 -17.67 10.49 -50.60
C GLU A 14 -16.58 10.66 -49.54
N ALA A 15 -17.00 10.93 -48.31
CA ALA A 15 -16.13 10.90 -47.14
C ALA A 15 -15.66 9.45 -46.95
N GLU A 16 -14.41 9.17 -47.33
CA GLU A 16 -13.71 7.97 -46.91
C GLU A 16 -13.80 7.86 -45.35
N PRO A 17 -14.27 6.74 -44.82
CA PRO A 17 -14.23 6.54 -43.36
C PRO A 17 -12.77 6.32 -42.96
N ALA A 18 -12.10 7.38 -42.51
CA ALA A 18 -10.82 7.30 -41.80
C ALA A 18 -11.02 6.60 -40.46
N SER A 19 -11.05 5.28 -40.49
CA SER A 19 -11.06 4.43 -39.30
C SER A 19 -10.22 3.19 -39.55
N ALA A 20 -8.93 3.37 -39.78
CA ALA A 20 -7.96 2.32 -39.51
C ALA A 20 -7.71 2.26 -37.98
N ALA A 21 -8.72 1.92 -37.20
CA ALA A 21 -8.53 1.49 -35.83
C ALA A 21 -7.64 0.24 -35.86
N VAL A 22 -6.38 0.41 -35.46
CA VAL A 22 -5.43 -0.70 -35.29
C VAL A 22 -6.04 -1.68 -34.33
N ARG A 23 -6.63 -2.75 -34.84
CA ARG A 23 -7.09 -3.88 -34.03
C ARG A 23 -5.84 -4.56 -33.46
N LEU A 24 -5.53 -4.31 -32.20
CA LEU A 24 -4.46 -5.00 -31.48
C LEU A 24 -4.78 -6.47 -31.19
N VAL A 25 -6.02 -6.93 -31.46
CA VAL A 25 -6.43 -8.32 -31.36
C VAL A 25 -6.91 -8.78 -32.73
N PRO A 26 -6.20 -9.68 -33.43
CA PRO A 26 -6.66 -10.21 -34.70
C PRO A 26 -7.88 -11.09 -34.47
N ALA A 27 -8.99 -10.79 -35.13
CA ALA A 27 -10.12 -11.69 -35.23
C ALA A 27 -9.73 -12.90 -36.13
N GLY A 28 -9.56 -14.08 -35.53
CA GLY A 28 -9.73 -15.35 -36.21
C GLY A 28 -8.59 -15.92 -37.04
N GLY A 29 -7.35 -15.41 -36.97
CA GLY A 29 -6.18 -16.10 -37.50
C GLY A 29 -5.34 -16.66 -36.35
N ARG A 30 -4.92 -17.92 -36.39
CA ARG A 30 -3.88 -18.44 -35.50
C ARG A 30 -2.57 -17.73 -35.85
N SER A 31 -2.34 -16.50 -35.29
CA SER A 31 -1.00 -15.95 -35.27
C SER A 31 -0.09 -16.92 -34.49
N PRO A 32 1.14 -17.19 -34.98
CA PRO A 32 2.08 -18.00 -34.20
C PRO A 32 2.12 -17.47 -32.78
N SER A 33 2.10 -18.40 -31.80
CA SER A 33 2.15 -18.02 -30.39
C SER A 33 3.29 -17.02 -30.20
N PRO A 34 3.06 -15.84 -29.59
CA PRO A 34 4.10 -14.82 -29.39
C PRO A 34 5.30 -15.33 -28.56
N TRP A 35 5.20 -16.53 -28.02
CA TRP A 35 6.23 -17.26 -27.25
C TRP A 35 7.14 -18.14 -28.14
N VAL A 36 6.82 -18.34 -29.42
CA VAL A 36 7.54 -19.29 -30.30
C VAL A 36 8.87 -18.75 -30.83
N GLY A 37 9.16 -17.44 -30.69
CA GLY A 37 10.43 -16.84 -31.10
C GLY A 37 11.46 -16.78 -29.96
N PRO A 38 12.78 -16.62 -30.29
CA PRO A 38 13.85 -16.53 -29.30
C PRO A 38 13.61 -15.48 -28.20
N GLY A 39 13.08 -14.32 -28.58
CA GLY A 39 12.73 -13.25 -27.62
C GLY A 39 11.65 -13.65 -26.62
N GLY A 40 10.66 -14.45 -27.05
CA GLY A 40 9.61 -14.97 -26.16
C GLY A 40 10.16 -15.94 -25.11
N VAL A 41 11.09 -16.81 -25.52
CA VAL A 41 11.78 -17.73 -24.59
C VAL A 41 12.63 -16.96 -23.60
N VAL A 42 13.39 -15.96 -24.06
CA VAL A 42 14.22 -15.10 -23.17
C VAL A 42 13.32 -14.37 -22.16
N LEU A 43 12.22 -13.77 -22.62
CA LEU A 43 11.27 -13.10 -21.71
C LEU A 43 10.70 -14.08 -20.67
N ALA A 44 10.33 -15.29 -21.05
CA ALA A 44 9.79 -16.28 -20.12
C ALA A 44 10.84 -16.69 -19.07
N VAL A 45 12.09 -16.91 -19.46
CA VAL A 45 13.19 -17.24 -18.55
C VAL A 45 13.48 -16.07 -17.61
N VAL A 46 13.65 -14.87 -18.16
CA VAL A 46 13.90 -13.66 -17.36
C VAL A 46 12.77 -13.43 -16.36
N ALA A 47 11.51 -13.47 -16.82
CA ALA A 47 10.35 -13.31 -15.95
C ALA A 47 10.32 -14.35 -14.83
N GLY A 48 10.59 -15.62 -15.13
CA GLY A 48 10.64 -16.70 -14.14
C GLY A 48 11.75 -16.48 -13.10
N LEU A 49 12.95 -16.10 -13.52
CA LEU A 49 14.08 -15.81 -12.62
C LEU A 49 13.80 -14.61 -11.72
N LEU A 50 13.18 -13.56 -12.26
CA LEU A 50 12.87 -12.36 -11.49
C LEU A 50 11.70 -12.58 -10.52
N VAL A 51 10.69 -13.37 -10.89
CA VAL A 51 9.66 -13.80 -9.95
C VAL A 51 10.26 -14.61 -8.81
N LEU A 52 11.15 -15.57 -9.12
CA LEU A 52 11.86 -16.32 -8.09
C LEU A 52 12.70 -15.39 -7.20
N GLY A 53 13.47 -14.47 -7.80
CA GLY A 53 14.25 -13.47 -7.07
C GLY A 53 13.38 -12.59 -6.16
N GLY A 54 12.23 -12.14 -6.65
CA GLY A 54 11.25 -11.36 -5.87
C GLY A 54 10.62 -12.15 -4.72
N VAL A 55 10.36 -13.45 -4.91
CA VAL A 55 9.91 -14.34 -3.82
C VAL A 55 11.01 -14.53 -2.77
N LEU A 56 12.24 -14.82 -3.20
CA LEU A 56 13.36 -15.02 -2.29
C LEU A 56 13.65 -13.75 -1.47
N LEU A 57 13.58 -12.57 -2.12
CA LEU A 57 13.77 -11.29 -1.43
C LEU A 57 12.67 -11.06 -0.38
N ARG A 58 11.40 -11.33 -0.70
CA ARG A 58 10.31 -11.24 0.30
C ARG A 58 10.50 -12.19 1.46
N LEU A 59 10.81 -13.47 1.19
CA LEU A 59 11.08 -14.44 2.25
C LEU A 59 12.26 -14.01 3.14
N TRP A 60 13.27 -13.39 2.54
CA TRP A 60 14.39 -12.84 3.30
C TRP A 60 13.95 -11.66 4.17
N LEU A 61 13.16 -10.71 3.62
CA LEU A 61 12.61 -9.57 4.37
C LEU A 61 11.73 -10.03 5.54
N LEU A 62 10.83 -10.99 5.31
CA LEU A 62 9.96 -11.55 6.36
C LEU A 62 10.76 -12.17 7.52
N GLY A 63 11.96 -12.68 7.27
CA GLY A 63 12.81 -13.26 8.30
C GLY A 63 13.76 -12.29 9.00
N HIS A 64 13.97 -11.10 8.45
CA HIS A 64 15.06 -10.20 8.89
C HIS A 64 14.59 -8.77 9.17
N ALA A 65 13.55 -8.28 8.50
CA ALA A 65 13.07 -6.93 8.72
C ALA A 65 12.39 -6.81 10.10
N PRO A 66 12.62 -5.70 10.81
CA PRO A 66 11.98 -5.46 12.10
C PRO A 66 10.48 -5.19 11.92
N MET A 67 9.67 -5.70 12.83
CA MET A 67 8.28 -5.29 13.00
C MET A 67 8.23 -3.99 13.81
N ASN A 68 7.19 -3.20 13.63
CA ASN A 68 6.94 -2.00 14.43
C ASN A 68 5.49 -1.96 14.95
N SER A 69 5.18 -1.04 15.85
CA SER A 69 3.85 -0.95 16.46
C SER A 69 2.70 -0.65 15.48
N ASP A 70 2.98 -0.01 14.34
CA ASP A 70 1.96 0.16 13.30
C ASP A 70 1.57 -1.20 12.70
N GLU A 71 2.50 -2.14 12.58
CA GLU A 71 2.28 -3.51 12.12
C GLU A 71 1.66 -4.39 13.20
N ALA A 72 2.14 -4.27 14.44
CA ALA A 72 1.57 -5.00 15.57
C ALA A 72 0.09 -4.64 15.83
N THR A 73 -0.30 -3.40 15.59
CA THR A 73 -1.67 -2.93 15.83
C THR A 73 -2.73 -3.73 15.08
N PRO A 74 -2.69 -3.91 13.75
CA PRO A 74 -3.66 -4.77 13.05
C PRO A 74 -3.57 -6.23 13.49
N GLY A 75 -2.39 -6.71 13.88
CA GLY A 75 -2.23 -8.05 14.47
C GLY A 75 -2.99 -8.23 15.78
N LEU A 76 -2.93 -7.23 16.68
CA LEU A 76 -3.67 -7.23 17.94
C LEU A 76 -5.19 -7.12 17.69
N VAL A 77 -5.63 -6.29 16.73
CA VAL A 77 -7.04 -6.23 16.32
C VAL A 77 -7.51 -7.58 15.78
N ALA A 78 -6.68 -8.26 14.99
CA ALA A 78 -6.99 -9.60 14.48
C ALA A 78 -7.10 -10.64 15.60
N HIS A 79 -6.23 -10.56 16.62
CA HIS A 79 -6.31 -11.39 17.83
C HIS A 79 -7.65 -11.19 18.55
N GLU A 80 -8.06 -9.96 18.79
CA GLU A 80 -9.35 -9.62 19.39
C GLU A 80 -10.55 -10.13 18.57
N ILE A 81 -10.46 -10.08 17.22
CA ILE A 81 -11.49 -10.66 16.34
C ILE A 81 -11.61 -12.17 16.55
N LEU A 82 -10.51 -12.90 16.73
CA LEU A 82 -10.54 -14.33 17.04
C LEU A 82 -11.20 -14.64 18.39
N HIS A 83 -11.19 -13.68 19.32
CA HIS A 83 -11.87 -13.78 20.61
C HIS A 83 -13.33 -13.28 20.57
N GLY A 84 -13.87 -13.00 19.37
CA GLY A 84 -15.28 -12.67 19.17
C GLY A 84 -15.61 -11.19 19.18
N HIS A 85 -14.62 -10.29 19.27
CA HIS A 85 -14.84 -8.87 19.12
C HIS A 85 -14.99 -8.48 17.65
N THR A 86 -15.71 -7.39 17.37
CA THR A 86 -15.91 -6.89 16.01
C THR A 86 -15.49 -5.44 15.92
N TYR A 87 -14.73 -5.10 14.88
CA TYR A 87 -14.21 -3.76 14.64
C TYR A 87 -14.56 -3.28 13.25
N ALA A 88 -15.12 -2.10 13.14
CA ALA A 88 -15.35 -1.44 11.85
C ALA A 88 -14.13 -0.66 11.36
N PHE A 89 -13.21 -0.31 12.28
CA PHE A 89 -11.99 0.44 12.01
C PHE A 89 -10.79 -0.21 12.69
N ALA A 90 -9.61 -0.03 12.13
CA ALA A 90 -8.38 -0.24 12.88
C ALA A 90 -8.30 0.75 14.05
N TRP A 91 -7.65 0.36 15.14
CA TRP A 91 -7.57 1.20 16.33
C TRP A 91 -6.93 2.57 16.04
N GLY A 92 -7.54 3.63 16.58
CA GLY A 92 -7.10 5.01 16.39
C GLY A 92 -7.28 5.58 14.98
N GLN A 93 -8.02 4.88 14.09
CA GLN A 93 -8.27 5.29 12.73
C GLN A 93 -9.77 5.22 12.41
N GLN A 94 -10.20 5.85 11.32
CA GLN A 94 -11.57 5.77 10.80
C GLN A 94 -11.62 4.96 9.48
N TYR A 95 -10.70 4.02 9.30
CA TYR A 95 -10.56 3.12 8.16
C TYR A 95 -9.75 1.88 8.59
N GLY A 96 -9.41 1.00 7.66
CA GLY A 96 -8.59 -0.18 7.94
C GLY A 96 -9.36 -1.35 8.55
N GLY A 97 -10.69 -1.38 8.40
CA GLY A 97 -11.51 -2.41 9.06
C GLY A 97 -11.50 -3.77 8.37
N VAL A 98 -11.12 -3.88 7.09
CA VAL A 98 -11.19 -5.16 6.34
C VAL A 98 -9.98 -6.05 6.62
N GLU A 99 -8.78 -5.50 6.60
CA GLU A 99 -7.53 -6.26 6.68
C GLU A 99 -7.37 -7.06 7.98
N PRO A 100 -7.74 -6.54 9.17
CA PRO A 100 -7.69 -7.35 10.39
C PRO A 100 -8.52 -8.63 10.35
N TYR A 101 -9.63 -8.68 9.58
CA TYR A 101 -10.38 -9.93 9.39
C TYR A 101 -9.64 -10.92 8.48
N VAL A 102 -8.89 -10.42 7.48
CA VAL A 102 -8.02 -11.26 6.64
C VAL A 102 -6.88 -11.82 7.48
N LEU A 103 -6.27 -10.99 8.34
CA LEU A 103 -5.26 -11.43 9.31
C LEU A 103 -5.82 -12.44 10.33
N ALA A 104 -7.00 -12.20 10.87
CA ALA A 104 -7.65 -13.13 11.79
C ALA A 104 -7.85 -14.50 11.13
N ALA A 105 -8.25 -14.54 9.85
CA ALA A 105 -8.34 -15.78 9.10
C ALA A 105 -6.96 -16.44 8.91
N ALA A 106 -5.90 -15.66 8.63
CA ALA A 106 -4.54 -16.17 8.52
C ALA A 106 -4.03 -16.73 9.86
N PHE A 107 -4.27 -16.02 10.96
CA PHE A 107 -3.91 -16.49 12.31
C PHE A 107 -4.68 -17.75 12.72
N PHE A 108 -5.97 -17.84 12.37
CA PHE A 108 -6.76 -19.04 12.61
C PHE A 108 -6.19 -20.27 11.88
N LEU A 109 -5.67 -20.10 10.66
CA LEU A 109 -5.17 -21.19 9.83
C LEU A 109 -3.71 -21.57 10.14
N PHE A 110 -2.86 -20.59 10.46
CA PHE A 110 -1.41 -20.77 10.53
C PHE A 110 -0.81 -20.43 11.90
N GLY A 111 -1.63 -19.97 12.84
CA GLY A 111 -1.18 -19.48 14.15
C GLY A 111 -0.72 -18.02 14.12
N GLN A 112 -0.81 -17.36 15.27
CA GLN A 112 -0.35 -15.99 15.45
C GLN A 112 1.20 -15.97 15.52
N SER A 113 1.82 -15.15 14.69
CA SER A 113 3.26 -14.89 14.73
C SER A 113 3.63 -13.68 13.89
N PRO A 114 4.79 -13.03 14.13
CA PRO A 114 5.30 -11.95 13.28
C PRO A 114 5.45 -12.38 11.81
N PHE A 115 5.86 -13.63 11.58
CA PHE A 115 5.98 -14.16 10.22
C PHE A 115 4.62 -14.24 9.49
N VAL A 116 3.57 -14.73 10.12
CA VAL A 116 2.23 -14.82 9.52
C VAL A 116 1.63 -13.43 9.34
N LEU A 117 1.90 -12.51 10.29
CA LEU A 117 1.51 -11.11 10.19
C LEU A 117 2.00 -10.51 8.87
N ASP A 118 3.31 -10.50 8.63
CA ASP A 118 3.92 -9.87 7.46
C ASP A 118 3.81 -10.73 6.19
N ALA A 119 3.62 -12.04 6.29
CA ALA A 119 3.37 -12.89 5.14
C ALA A 119 1.99 -12.64 4.51
N THR A 120 1.02 -12.14 5.28
CA THR A 120 -0.33 -11.83 4.77
C THR A 120 -0.29 -10.75 3.69
N PRO A 121 0.29 -9.54 3.88
CA PRO A 121 0.44 -8.57 2.80
C PRO A 121 1.32 -9.08 1.65
N ALA A 122 2.32 -9.94 1.90
CA ALA A 122 3.10 -10.54 0.81
C ALA A 122 2.27 -11.43 -0.12
N VAL A 123 1.33 -12.19 0.43
CA VAL A 123 0.36 -12.99 -0.35
C VAL A 123 -0.63 -12.08 -1.09
N LEU A 124 -1.10 -11.02 -0.46
CA LEU A 124 -1.97 -10.03 -1.10
C LEU A 124 -1.25 -9.30 -2.25
N GLY A 125 0.03 -8.94 -2.08
CA GLY A 125 0.87 -8.37 -3.14
C GLY A 125 1.06 -9.32 -4.34
N LEU A 126 1.16 -10.63 -4.10
CA LEU A 126 1.12 -11.64 -5.17
C LEU A 126 -0.25 -11.65 -5.86
N ALA A 127 -1.35 -11.57 -5.12
CA ALA A 127 -2.69 -11.48 -5.68
C ALA A 127 -2.85 -10.21 -6.53
N CYS A 128 -2.29 -9.07 -6.10
CA CYS A 128 -2.24 -7.84 -6.91
C CYS A 128 -1.54 -8.08 -8.25
N SER A 129 -0.38 -8.74 -8.26
CA SER A 129 0.35 -9.03 -9.50
C SER A 129 -0.43 -9.97 -10.43
N ILE A 130 -1.16 -10.94 -9.89
CA ILE A 130 -2.07 -11.80 -10.66
C ILE A 130 -3.23 -10.98 -11.26
N LEU A 131 -3.79 -10.02 -10.52
CA LEU A 131 -4.83 -9.13 -11.02
C LEU A 131 -4.30 -8.19 -12.12
N VAL A 132 -3.07 -7.68 -11.99
CA VAL A 132 -2.37 -6.93 -13.03
C VAL A 132 -2.19 -7.78 -14.30
N TRP A 133 -1.76 -9.03 -14.15
CA TRP A 133 -1.69 -9.96 -15.27
C TRP A 133 -3.05 -10.16 -15.96
N ARG A 134 -4.12 -10.38 -15.19
CA ARG A 134 -5.48 -10.54 -15.71
C ARG A 134 -5.99 -9.28 -16.42
N ALA A 135 -5.72 -8.10 -15.87
CA ALA A 135 -6.03 -6.82 -16.52
C ALA A 135 -5.21 -6.66 -17.81
N GLY A 136 -3.92 -6.96 -17.75
CA GLY A 136 -3.02 -6.93 -18.89
C GLY A 136 -3.47 -7.83 -20.04
N LEU A 137 -3.90 -9.06 -19.77
CA LEU A 137 -4.44 -9.99 -20.78
C LEU A 137 -5.72 -9.49 -21.46
N ARG A 138 -6.45 -8.58 -20.84
CA ARG A 138 -7.61 -7.95 -21.46
C ARG A 138 -7.25 -6.76 -22.36
N LEU A 139 -6.14 -6.13 -22.06
CA LEU A 139 -5.70 -4.89 -22.71
C LEU A 139 -4.63 -5.16 -23.79
N PHE A 140 -3.79 -6.17 -23.61
CA PHE A 140 -2.58 -6.40 -24.38
C PHE A 140 -2.37 -7.89 -24.71
N PRO A 141 -1.48 -8.19 -25.66
CA PRO A 141 -0.98 -9.56 -25.87
C PRO A 141 -0.23 -10.09 -24.65
N SER A 142 -0.19 -11.42 -24.52
CA SER A 142 0.39 -12.13 -23.37
C SER A 142 1.79 -11.67 -22.93
N PRO A 143 2.77 -11.39 -23.81
CA PRO A 143 4.09 -10.91 -23.38
C PRO A 143 4.02 -9.58 -22.60
N ALA A 144 3.21 -8.62 -23.07
CA ALA A 144 3.03 -7.35 -22.37
C ALA A 144 2.28 -7.53 -21.04
N ALA A 145 1.29 -8.44 -20.99
CA ALA A 145 0.59 -8.75 -19.75
C ALA A 145 1.51 -9.37 -18.69
N VAL A 146 2.40 -10.29 -19.08
CA VAL A 146 3.43 -10.88 -18.20
C VAL A 146 4.43 -9.82 -17.75
N THR A 147 4.88 -8.96 -18.66
CA THR A 147 5.77 -7.85 -18.34
C THR A 147 5.16 -6.94 -17.26
N ALA A 148 3.89 -6.52 -17.42
CA ALA A 148 3.20 -5.70 -16.44
C ALA A 148 3.11 -6.39 -15.07
N ALA A 149 2.76 -7.67 -15.04
CA ALA A 149 2.65 -8.44 -13.80
C ALA A 149 3.99 -8.56 -13.08
N VAL A 150 5.07 -8.87 -13.80
CA VAL A 150 6.41 -9.01 -13.21
C VAL A 150 6.93 -7.65 -12.73
N ILE A 151 6.76 -6.56 -13.49
CA ILE A 151 7.09 -5.22 -13.02
C ILE A 151 6.35 -4.94 -11.71
N SER A 152 5.02 -5.13 -11.67
CA SER A 152 4.21 -4.92 -10.46
C SER A 152 4.67 -5.77 -9.27
N PHE A 153 5.28 -6.93 -9.52
CA PHE A 153 5.76 -7.82 -8.47
C PHE A 153 7.16 -7.48 -7.94
N VAL A 154 8.07 -6.98 -8.80
CA VAL A 154 9.47 -6.80 -8.43
C VAL A 154 9.92 -5.34 -8.33
N TRP A 155 9.09 -4.38 -8.69
CA TRP A 155 9.40 -2.96 -8.76
C TRP A 155 8.24 -2.11 -8.19
N SER A 156 8.47 -1.04 -7.45
CA SER A 156 9.72 -0.43 -6.97
C SER A 156 10.16 -0.99 -5.61
N GLU A 157 11.30 -0.50 -5.06
CA GLU A 157 11.74 -0.83 -3.69
C GLU A 157 10.61 -0.56 -2.69
N SER A 158 10.03 0.63 -2.73
CA SER A 158 8.92 1.04 -1.90
C SER A 158 7.71 0.08 -2.01
N ALA A 159 7.27 -0.29 -3.23
CA ALA A 159 6.16 -1.22 -3.41
C ALA A 159 6.49 -2.63 -2.89
N LEU A 160 7.72 -3.09 -3.08
CA LEU A 160 8.16 -4.41 -2.59
C LEU A 160 8.27 -4.41 -1.07
N TRP A 161 8.85 -3.39 -0.47
CA TRP A 161 8.95 -3.22 0.98
C TRP A 161 7.56 -3.22 1.62
N ASN A 162 6.67 -2.34 1.16
CA ASN A 162 5.33 -2.21 1.73
C ASN A 162 4.47 -3.47 1.55
N SER A 163 4.72 -4.27 0.49
CA SER A 163 4.07 -5.57 0.32
C SER A 163 4.57 -6.67 1.26
N THR A 164 5.52 -6.39 2.14
CA THR A 164 6.03 -7.31 3.17
C THR A 164 5.84 -6.77 4.58
N ARG A 165 5.00 -5.73 4.72
CA ARG A 165 4.75 -5.03 5.99
C ARG A 165 3.25 -4.89 6.22
N GLU A 166 2.81 -5.27 7.39
CA GLU A 166 1.39 -5.21 7.75
C GLU A 166 1.03 -3.83 8.32
N TYR A 167 0.56 -2.95 7.47
CA TYR A 167 0.14 -1.61 7.87
C TYR A 167 -1.40 -1.44 7.99
N GLY A 168 -2.15 -2.55 7.88
CA GLY A 168 -3.53 -2.64 8.29
C GLY A 168 -4.59 -2.31 7.25
N TYR A 169 -4.27 -1.93 5.99
CA TYR A 169 -5.31 -1.64 4.99
C TYR A 169 -4.82 -1.47 3.54
N HIS A 170 -3.52 -1.23 3.33
CA HIS A 170 -3.03 -0.83 2.01
C HIS A 170 -3.14 -1.95 0.98
N GLU A 171 -2.71 -3.16 1.33
CA GLU A 171 -2.68 -4.27 0.39
C GLU A 171 -4.09 -4.82 0.08
N VAL A 172 -4.98 -4.92 1.05
CA VAL A 172 -6.38 -5.29 0.79
C VAL A 172 -7.07 -4.22 -0.06
N CYS A 173 -6.85 -2.92 0.24
CA CYS A 173 -7.37 -1.83 -0.56
C CYS A 173 -6.86 -1.91 -2.01
N LEU A 174 -5.57 -2.24 -2.21
CA LEU A 174 -4.98 -2.40 -3.53
C LEU A 174 -5.59 -3.58 -4.30
N VAL A 175 -5.78 -4.73 -3.66
CA VAL A 175 -6.48 -5.89 -4.27
C VAL A 175 -7.88 -5.48 -4.74
N LEU A 176 -8.67 -4.83 -3.88
CA LEU A 176 -10.03 -4.39 -4.20
C LEU A 176 -10.04 -3.33 -5.31
N SER A 177 -9.07 -2.41 -5.30
CA SER A 177 -8.87 -1.41 -6.36
C SER A 177 -8.55 -2.06 -7.70
N LEU A 178 -7.73 -3.11 -7.73
CA LEU A 178 -7.40 -3.85 -8.95
C LEU A 178 -8.56 -4.72 -9.44
N VAL A 179 -9.37 -5.29 -8.55
CA VAL A 179 -10.63 -5.94 -8.91
C VAL A 179 -11.56 -4.93 -9.57
N LEU A 180 -11.70 -3.75 -9.00
CA LEU A 180 -12.52 -2.66 -9.54
C LEU A 180 -12.00 -2.19 -10.91
N LEU A 181 -10.68 -2.02 -11.08
CA LEU A 181 -10.05 -1.70 -12.36
C LEU A 181 -10.35 -2.76 -13.41
N LEU A 182 -10.18 -4.04 -13.07
CA LEU A 182 -10.45 -5.17 -13.97
C LEU A 182 -11.93 -5.21 -14.39
N GLN A 183 -12.84 -4.95 -13.46
CA GLN A 183 -14.27 -4.87 -13.75
C GLN A 183 -14.61 -3.65 -14.62
N ALA A 184 -13.98 -2.50 -14.37
CA ALA A 184 -14.17 -1.32 -15.22
C ALA A 184 -13.78 -1.60 -16.68
N VAL A 185 -12.60 -2.19 -16.92
CA VAL A 185 -12.15 -2.62 -18.25
C VAL A 185 -13.18 -3.58 -18.86
N ARG A 186 -13.64 -4.56 -18.09
CA ARG A 186 -14.61 -5.55 -18.55
C ARG A 186 -15.97 -4.95 -18.90
N ILE A 187 -16.50 -4.07 -18.06
CA ILE A 187 -17.77 -3.36 -18.30
C ILE A 187 -17.68 -2.55 -19.59
N VAL A 188 -16.58 -1.83 -19.82
CA VAL A 188 -16.36 -1.04 -21.03
C VAL A 188 -16.31 -1.93 -22.27
N GLN A 189 -15.55 -3.03 -22.23
CA GLN A 189 -15.42 -3.96 -23.36
C GLN A 189 -16.74 -4.64 -23.73
N LEU A 190 -17.50 -5.08 -22.73
CA LEU A 190 -18.79 -5.74 -22.92
C LEU A 190 -19.89 -4.73 -23.25
N GLY A 191 -19.85 -3.56 -22.61
CA GLY A 191 -20.82 -2.50 -22.83
C GLY A 191 -20.84 -1.93 -24.24
N ARG A 192 -19.66 -1.85 -24.91
CA ARG A 192 -19.57 -1.50 -26.34
C ARG A 192 -20.22 -2.51 -27.27
N ARG A 193 -20.41 -3.74 -26.81
CA ARG A 193 -21.05 -4.83 -27.55
C ARG A 193 -22.49 -5.09 -27.07
N ASP A 194 -22.97 -4.27 -26.17
CA ASP A 194 -24.26 -4.42 -25.46
C ASP A 194 -24.43 -5.81 -24.78
N ARG A 195 -23.33 -6.33 -24.22
CA ARG A 195 -23.25 -7.67 -23.60
C ARG A 195 -22.92 -7.63 -22.11
N ASP A 196 -22.83 -6.43 -21.52
CA ASP A 196 -22.58 -6.27 -20.09
C ASP A 196 -23.78 -6.77 -19.26
N ARG A 197 -23.48 -7.55 -18.23
CA ARG A 197 -24.46 -8.16 -17.35
C ARG A 197 -24.53 -7.40 -16.02
N LEU A 198 -25.67 -7.45 -15.36
CA LEU A 198 -25.86 -6.75 -14.08
C LEU A 198 -24.88 -7.18 -12.98
N TRP A 199 -24.48 -8.48 -12.96
CA TRP A 199 -23.54 -8.95 -11.94
C TRP A 199 -22.15 -8.26 -12.04
N GLU A 200 -21.74 -7.79 -13.21
CA GLU A 200 -20.47 -7.07 -13.37
C GLU A 200 -20.52 -5.71 -12.68
N TRP A 201 -21.68 -5.06 -12.72
CA TRP A 201 -21.94 -3.82 -11.99
C TRP A 201 -22.05 -4.07 -10.49
N ALA A 202 -22.63 -5.21 -10.09
CA ALA A 202 -22.68 -5.61 -8.68
C ALA A 202 -21.26 -5.82 -8.11
N VAL A 203 -20.39 -6.54 -8.83
CA VAL A 203 -18.99 -6.74 -8.41
C VAL A 203 -18.21 -5.43 -8.41
N PHE A 204 -18.43 -4.56 -9.40
CA PHE A 204 -17.81 -3.23 -9.45
C PHE A 204 -18.19 -2.40 -8.21
N GLY A 205 -19.48 -2.34 -7.88
CA GLY A 205 -19.95 -1.63 -6.70
C GLY A 205 -19.43 -2.25 -5.39
N ALA A 206 -19.53 -3.58 -5.26
CA ALA A 206 -19.05 -4.28 -4.07
C ALA A 206 -17.54 -4.08 -3.82
N ALA A 207 -16.71 -4.17 -4.88
CA ALA A 207 -15.28 -3.90 -4.78
C ALA A 207 -15.00 -2.44 -4.37
N GLY A 208 -15.77 -1.49 -4.92
CA GLY A 208 -15.67 -0.08 -4.51
C GLY A 208 -16.06 0.15 -3.04
N GLY A 209 -17.17 -0.46 -2.59
CA GLY A 209 -17.66 -0.32 -1.22
C GLY A 209 -16.77 -1.00 -0.18
N LEU A 210 -16.37 -2.24 -0.41
CA LEU A 210 -15.42 -2.96 0.45
C LEU A 210 -14.06 -2.26 0.45
N GLY A 211 -13.60 -1.78 -0.72
CA GLY A 211 -12.38 -0.99 -0.84
C GLY A 211 -12.44 0.29 -0.01
N PHE A 212 -13.59 0.98 0.00
CA PHE A 212 -13.77 2.17 0.82
C PHE A 212 -13.79 1.88 2.33
N TRP A 213 -14.35 0.74 2.73
CA TRP A 213 -14.25 0.27 4.12
C TRP A 213 -12.82 -0.10 4.49
N ALA A 214 -12.05 -0.71 3.57
CA ALA A 214 -10.62 -0.97 3.78
C ALA A 214 -9.84 0.35 3.89
N SER A 215 -9.94 1.21 2.87
CA SER A 215 -9.35 2.55 2.88
C SER A 215 -10.01 3.46 1.85
N PRO A 216 -10.25 4.74 2.18
CA PRO A 216 -10.66 5.74 1.18
C PRO A 216 -9.68 5.90 0.00
N GLU A 217 -8.47 5.36 0.07
CA GLU A 217 -7.48 5.33 -1.02
C GLU A 217 -8.00 4.61 -2.28
N VAL A 218 -8.98 3.71 -2.14
CA VAL A 218 -9.67 3.10 -3.29
C VAL A 218 -10.13 4.14 -4.31
N VAL A 219 -10.43 5.36 -3.88
CA VAL A 219 -10.88 6.48 -4.72
C VAL A 219 -9.86 6.83 -5.80
N TYR A 220 -8.58 6.59 -5.59
CA TYR A 220 -7.53 6.83 -6.61
C TYR A 220 -7.78 6.06 -7.92
N ILE A 221 -8.38 4.88 -7.83
CA ILE A 221 -8.76 4.06 -8.98
C ILE A 221 -10.28 4.09 -9.21
N ALA A 222 -11.09 4.14 -8.15
CA ALA A 222 -12.54 4.11 -8.27
C ALA A 222 -13.11 5.34 -9.00
N ALA A 223 -12.60 6.54 -8.74
CA ALA A 223 -13.11 7.76 -9.39
C ALA A 223 -12.86 7.75 -10.91
N PRO A 224 -11.62 7.54 -11.43
CA PRO A 224 -11.40 7.41 -12.86
C PRO A 224 -12.12 6.21 -13.47
N ALA A 225 -12.24 5.08 -12.76
CA ALA A 225 -12.99 3.92 -13.23
C ALA A 225 -14.49 4.24 -13.40
N ALA A 226 -15.10 4.96 -12.45
CA ALA A 226 -16.50 5.40 -12.53
C ALA A 226 -16.74 6.29 -13.77
N VAL A 227 -15.82 7.20 -14.08
CA VAL A 227 -15.91 8.03 -15.29
C VAL A 227 -15.91 7.16 -16.55
N VAL A 228 -15.03 6.17 -16.62
CA VAL A 228 -14.88 5.33 -17.81
C VAL A 228 -16.07 4.37 -17.99
N VAL A 229 -16.61 3.80 -16.92
CA VAL A 229 -17.79 2.91 -17.00
C VAL A 229 -19.08 3.66 -17.30
N ALA A 230 -19.12 4.96 -17.10
CA ALA A 230 -20.26 5.79 -17.49
C ALA A 230 -20.38 5.95 -19.04
N VAL A 231 -19.25 5.86 -19.78
CA VAL A 231 -19.24 6.05 -21.23
C VAL A 231 -20.15 5.09 -21.99
N PRO A 232 -20.13 3.75 -21.76
CA PRO A 232 -21.03 2.82 -22.45
C PRO A 232 -22.50 2.93 -22.04
N LEU A 233 -22.83 3.75 -21.04
CA LEU A 233 -24.23 4.02 -20.66
C LEU A 233 -24.86 5.13 -21.50
N TRP A 234 -24.03 5.94 -22.18
CA TRP A 234 -24.51 7.04 -23.00
C TRP A 234 -25.41 6.53 -24.13
N GLY A 235 -26.58 7.12 -24.27
CA GLY A 235 -27.59 6.73 -25.28
C GLY A 235 -28.41 5.49 -24.95
N ARG A 236 -28.20 4.83 -23.81
CA ARG A 236 -29.02 3.69 -23.36
C ARG A 236 -30.36 4.17 -22.77
N PRO A 237 -31.41 3.31 -22.82
CA PRO A 237 -32.66 3.61 -22.14
C PRO A 237 -32.47 3.87 -20.64
N VAL A 238 -33.20 4.85 -20.08
CA VAL A 238 -33.07 5.27 -18.68
C VAL A 238 -33.20 4.10 -17.70
N ARG A 239 -34.13 3.15 -17.97
CA ARG A 239 -34.30 1.95 -17.13
C ARG A 239 -33.03 1.08 -17.09
N ALA A 240 -32.37 0.92 -18.24
CA ALA A 240 -31.13 0.14 -18.34
C ALA A 240 -29.96 0.83 -17.63
N VAL A 241 -29.88 2.15 -17.67
CA VAL A 241 -28.90 2.95 -16.92
C VAL A 241 -29.19 2.85 -15.41
N ALA A 242 -30.44 3.10 -15.02
CA ALA A 242 -30.86 3.08 -13.61
C ALA A 242 -30.62 1.71 -12.94
N SER A 243 -30.90 0.61 -13.64
CA SER A 243 -30.66 -0.74 -13.09
C SER A 243 -29.17 -1.02 -12.84
N ARG A 244 -28.28 -0.56 -13.70
CA ARG A 244 -26.82 -0.75 -13.58
C ARG A 244 -26.23 0.11 -12.47
N ILE A 245 -26.50 1.42 -12.54
CA ILE A 245 -26.03 2.36 -11.52
C ILE A 245 -26.64 2.04 -10.16
N GLY A 246 -27.96 1.76 -10.12
CA GLY A 246 -28.64 1.41 -8.88
C GLY A 246 -28.08 0.15 -8.23
N LEU A 247 -27.78 -0.89 -9.01
CA LEU A 247 -27.16 -2.11 -8.48
C LEU A 247 -25.73 -1.87 -8.00
N ALA A 248 -24.92 -1.14 -8.76
CA ALA A 248 -23.55 -0.79 -8.34
C ALA A 248 -23.57 0.06 -7.06
N ALA A 249 -24.46 1.05 -6.96
CA ALA A 249 -24.61 1.85 -5.76
C ALA A 249 -25.09 1.02 -4.55
N ALA A 250 -26.08 0.16 -4.74
CA ALA A 250 -26.59 -0.71 -3.68
C ALA A 250 -25.49 -1.64 -3.14
N THR A 251 -24.75 -2.30 -4.02
CA THR A 251 -23.66 -3.18 -3.59
C THR A 251 -22.46 -2.42 -3.01
N ALA A 252 -22.20 -1.18 -3.46
CA ALA A 252 -21.21 -0.32 -2.82
C ALA A 252 -21.63 0.09 -1.40
N ILE A 253 -22.90 0.44 -1.19
CA ILE A 253 -23.43 0.74 0.14
C ILE A 253 -23.32 -0.48 1.06
N VAL A 254 -23.69 -1.67 0.57
CA VAL A 254 -23.55 -2.92 1.33
C VAL A 254 -22.08 -3.20 1.69
N GLY A 255 -21.16 -3.04 0.75
CA GLY A 255 -19.73 -3.22 1.00
C GLY A 255 -19.15 -2.21 1.98
N ALA A 256 -19.60 -0.96 1.93
CA ALA A 256 -19.16 0.11 2.85
C ALA A 256 -19.99 0.16 4.15
N PHE A 257 -20.99 -0.70 4.32
CA PHE A 257 -21.95 -0.62 5.45
C PHE A 257 -21.28 -0.58 6.82
N PRO A 258 -20.26 -1.40 7.14
CA PRO A 258 -19.61 -1.32 8.44
C PRO A 258 -18.99 0.06 8.71
N TRP A 259 -18.37 0.66 7.69
CA TRP A 259 -17.83 2.01 7.77
C TRP A 259 -18.93 3.05 8.01
N ILE A 260 -19.99 3.00 7.20
CA ILE A 260 -21.14 3.92 7.30
C ILE A 260 -21.77 3.84 8.70
N TRP A 261 -22.02 2.62 9.17
CA TRP A 261 -22.61 2.38 10.48
C TRP A 261 -21.75 2.94 11.62
N ALA A 262 -20.44 2.66 11.59
CA ALA A 262 -19.52 3.10 12.63
C ALA A 262 -19.40 4.63 12.69
N VAL A 263 -19.33 5.32 11.54
CA VAL A 263 -19.31 6.79 11.48
C VAL A 263 -20.62 7.39 12.04
N LEU A 264 -21.77 6.83 11.67
CA LEU A 264 -23.07 7.30 12.18
C LEU A 264 -23.23 7.05 13.68
N ALA A 265 -22.77 5.89 14.18
CA ALA A 265 -22.85 5.53 15.59
C ALA A 265 -21.89 6.33 16.48
N SER A 266 -20.69 6.62 16.01
CA SER A 266 -19.68 7.33 16.78
C SER A 266 -19.84 8.85 16.83
N HIS A 267 -20.72 9.40 15.98
CA HIS A 267 -20.88 10.86 15.76
C HIS A 267 -19.56 11.58 15.43
N SER A 268 -18.53 10.84 15.09
CA SER A 268 -17.18 11.32 14.78
C SER A 268 -16.94 11.30 13.26
N ALA A 269 -17.54 12.24 12.55
CA ALA A 269 -17.36 12.39 11.10
C ALA A 269 -16.10 13.20 10.69
N GLY A 270 -15.17 13.41 11.60
CA GLY A 270 -13.96 14.18 11.33
C GLY A 270 -12.87 13.33 10.69
N LEU A 271 -12.71 13.36 9.36
CA LEU A 271 -11.43 12.96 8.76
C LEU A 271 -10.31 13.82 9.38
N PRO A 272 -9.15 13.24 9.71
CA PRO A 272 -8.05 13.98 10.29
C PRO A 272 -7.67 15.16 9.37
N THR A 273 -7.47 16.34 9.96
CA THR A 273 -7.04 17.51 9.20
C THR A 273 -5.53 17.45 9.00
N SER A 274 -5.08 17.65 7.76
CA SER A 274 -3.65 17.72 7.49
C SER A 274 -3.04 19.03 8.00
N PRO A 275 -1.87 19.01 8.66
CA PRO A 275 -1.16 20.22 9.07
C PRO A 275 -0.56 20.97 7.86
N VAL A 276 -0.52 20.35 6.68
CA VAL A 276 0.11 20.88 5.46
C VAL A 276 -0.95 21.29 4.46
N SER A 277 -0.79 22.45 3.82
CA SER A 277 -1.73 22.96 2.81
C SER A 277 -1.84 22.05 1.60
N TYR A 278 -3.02 22.03 0.95
CA TYR A 278 -3.26 21.25 -0.28
C TYR A 278 -2.21 21.56 -1.38
N ALA A 279 -1.91 22.83 -1.61
CA ALA A 279 -0.94 23.24 -2.63
C ALA A 279 0.47 22.70 -2.34
N THR A 280 0.89 22.72 -1.08
CA THR A 280 2.17 22.13 -0.67
C THR A 280 2.17 20.62 -0.86
N ARG A 281 1.10 19.93 -0.46
CA ARG A 281 0.96 18.48 -0.66
C ARG A 281 1.00 18.11 -2.14
N LEU A 282 0.28 18.86 -2.99
CA LEU A 282 0.30 18.64 -4.44
C LEU A 282 1.71 18.80 -5.03
N ARG A 283 2.47 19.83 -4.58
CA ARG A 283 3.88 19.98 -4.98
C ARG A 283 4.73 18.80 -4.53
N LEU A 284 4.53 18.30 -3.30
CA LEU A 284 5.25 17.15 -2.76
C LEU A 284 4.94 15.86 -3.52
N VAL A 285 3.74 15.70 -4.08
CA VAL A 285 3.44 14.57 -4.97
C VAL A 285 4.43 14.51 -6.13
N PHE A 286 4.66 15.61 -6.82
CA PHE A 286 5.55 15.63 -8.00
C PHE A 286 7.02 15.55 -7.62
N SER A 287 7.44 16.15 -6.52
CA SER A 287 8.86 16.22 -6.14
C SER A 287 9.34 15.02 -5.31
N HIS A 288 8.44 14.29 -4.66
CA HIS A 288 8.79 13.20 -3.74
C HIS A 288 8.01 11.92 -4.02
N VAL A 289 6.67 11.97 -3.94
CA VAL A 289 5.83 10.76 -3.97
C VAL A 289 5.94 10.02 -5.31
N LEU A 290 5.81 10.72 -6.44
CA LEU A 290 5.94 10.09 -7.76
C LEU A 290 7.34 9.51 -8.00
N PRO A 291 8.44 10.24 -7.76
CA PRO A 291 9.78 9.66 -7.87
C PRO A 291 9.99 8.45 -6.97
N MET A 292 9.49 8.46 -5.73
CA MET A 292 9.58 7.33 -4.80
C MET A 292 8.77 6.13 -5.30
N ALA A 293 7.51 6.33 -5.67
CA ALA A 293 6.68 5.26 -6.24
C ALA A 293 7.29 4.64 -7.51
N LEU A 294 8.11 5.40 -8.24
CA LEU A 294 8.85 4.96 -9.42
C LEU A 294 10.25 4.42 -9.09
N GLY A 295 10.59 4.21 -7.81
CA GLY A 295 11.89 3.67 -7.38
C GLY A 295 13.07 4.58 -7.72
N LEU A 296 12.87 5.89 -7.79
CA LEU A 296 13.89 6.89 -8.14
C LEU A 296 14.28 7.77 -6.94
N ARG A 297 13.52 7.65 -5.86
CA ARG A 297 13.84 8.16 -4.51
C ARG A 297 13.65 7.04 -3.51
N VAL A 298 14.54 7.00 -2.54
CA VAL A 298 14.50 6.01 -1.45
C VAL A 298 13.40 6.38 -0.46
N GLU A 299 12.61 5.40 -0.07
CA GLU A 299 11.59 5.55 0.97
C GLU A 299 12.22 5.87 2.32
N GLY A 300 11.56 6.70 3.12
CA GLY A 300 12.04 7.13 4.43
C GLY A 300 13.16 8.16 4.36
N ALA A 301 14.24 7.89 3.65
CA ALA A 301 15.39 8.79 3.56
C ALA A 301 15.15 10.03 2.69
N GLY A 302 14.21 9.97 1.75
CA GLY A 302 13.86 11.08 0.86
C GLY A 302 14.97 11.52 -0.09
N VAL A 303 16.02 10.71 -0.26
CA VAL A 303 17.17 10.97 -1.14
C VAL A 303 16.94 10.35 -2.52
N TRP A 304 17.63 10.91 -3.52
CA TRP A 304 17.59 10.38 -4.87
C TRP A 304 18.53 9.19 -5.01
N GLU A 305 18.09 8.18 -5.77
CA GLU A 305 18.94 7.08 -6.15
C GLU A 305 20.18 7.57 -6.89
N GLY A 306 21.36 7.10 -6.48
CA GLY A 306 22.62 7.52 -7.03
C GLY A 306 22.91 9.01 -6.84
N ARG A 307 23.48 9.67 -7.89
CA ARG A 307 23.75 11.11 -7.83
C ARG A 307 22.49 11.91 -8.07
N HIS A 308 22.26 12.95 -7.28
CA HIS A 308 21.06 13.81 -7.35
C HIS A 308 20.65 14.22 -8.78
N VAL A 309 21.59 14.71 -9.58
CA VAL A 309 21.31 15.13 -10.98
C VAL A 309 20.85 13.95 -11.83
N VAL A 310 21.48 12.79 -11.71
CA VAL A 310 21.11 11.58 -12.46
C VAL A 310 19.72 11.11 -12.04
N GLY A 311 19.42 11.08 -10.75
CA GLY A 311 18.10 10.72 -10.23
C GLY A 311 16.99 11.63 -10.75
N VAL A 312 17.21 12.94 -10.76
CA VAL A 312 16.23 13.93 -11.28
C VAL A 312 15.99 13.74 -12.79
N VAL A 313 17.07 13.58 -13.58
CA VAL A 313 16.95 13.38 -15.04
C VAL A 313 16.24 12.06 -15.34
N LEU A 314 16.60 10.97 -14.68
CA LEU A 314 15.93 9.68 -14.86
C LEU A 314 14.45 9.75 -14.47
N SER A 315 14.12 10.43 -13.36
CA SER A 315 12.73 10.66 -12.97
C SER A 315 11.95 11.39 -14.06
N ALA A 316 12.51 12.46 -14.59
CA ALA A 316 11.86 13.22 -15.66
C ALA A 316 11.62 12.36 -16.91
N LEU A 317 12.61 11.55 -17.31
CA LEU A 317 12.50 10.65 -18.47
C LEU A 317 11.46 9.55 -18.25
N VAL A 318 11.47 8.90 -17.09
CA VAL A 318 10.51 7.83 -16.75
C VAL A 318 9.08 8.39 -16.66
N VAL A 319 8.90 9.52 -16.00
CA VAL A 319 7.58 10.20 -15.93
C VAL A 319 7.11 10.62 -17.32
N ALA A 320 7.98 11.22 -18.13
CA ALA A 320 7.65 11.61 -19.51
C ALA A 320 7.26 10.40 -20.37
N PHE A 321 7.98 9.27 -20.22
CA PHE A 321 7.63 8.02 -20.90
C PHE A 321 6.25 7.50 -20.44
N ILE A 322 6.00 7.42 -19.13
CA ILE A 322 4.72 6.92 -18.58
C ILE A 322 3.56 7.81 -19.04
N VAL A 323 3.69 9.13 -18.94
CA VAL A 323 2.65 10.07 -19.37
C VAL A 323 2.43 9.96 -20.88
N GLY A 324 3.51 10.00 -21.68
CA GLY A 324 3.43 9.87 -23.15
C GLY A 324 2.80 8.53 -23.58
N ALA A 325 3.19 7.42 -22.94
CA ALA A 325 2.61 6.11 -23.18
C ALA A 325 1.12 6.06 -22.79
N ALA A 326 0.74 6.59 -21.63
CA ALA A 326 -0.65 6.64 -21.19
C ALA A 326 -1.54 7.44 -22.14
N VAL A 327 -1.08 8.60 -22.57
CA VAL A 327 -1.77 9.46 -23.57
C VAL A 327 -1.91 8.71 -24.89
N LEU A 328 -0.82 8.18 -25.43
CA LEU A 328 -0.84 7.42 -26.68
C LEU A 328 -1.79 6.22 -26.60
N MET A 329 -1.75 5.48 -25.49
CA MET A 329 -2.65 4.34 -25.24
C MET A 329 -4.11 4.79 -25.19
N ALA A 330 -4.44 5.87 -24.49
CA ALA A 330 -5.82 6.37 -24.38
C ALA A 330 -6.44 6.72 -25.76
N PHE A 331 -5.61 7.20 -26.72
CA PHE A 331 -6.03 7.49 -28.10
C PHE A 331 -6.09 6.22 -28.97
N ARG A 332 -5.09 5.34 -28.88
CA ARG A 332 -4.95 4.15 -29.74
C ARG A 332 -5.74 2.95 -29.26
N VAL A 333 -5.92 2.80 -27.94
CA VAL A 333 -6.57 1.67 -27.28
C VAL A 333 -7.59 2.20 -26.27
N PRO A 334 -8.82 2.51 -26.70
CA PRO A 334 -9.81 3.16 -25.82
C PRO A 334 -10.10 2.44 -24.50
N ASP A 335 -9.86 1.13 -24.41
CA ASP A 335 -10.03 0.34 -23.20
C ASP A 335 -8.99 0.67 -22.11
N THR A 336 -7.90 1.35 -22.46
CA THR A 336 -6.85 1.78 -21.53
C THR A 336 -7.08 3.17 -20.95
N ARG A 337 -8.16 3.85 -21.31
CA ARG A 337 -8.48 5.22 -20.84
C ARG A 337 -8.55 5.30 -19.32
N VAL A 338 -8.98 4.21 -18.66
CA VAL A 338 -9.00 4.16 -17.21
C VAL A 338 -7.59 4.35 -16.62
N LEU A 339 -6.54 3.77 -17.22
CA LEU A 339 -5.16 3.93 -16.76
C LEU A 339 -4.68 5.37 -16.91
N ALA A 340 -4.96 6.00 -18.07
CA ALA A 340 -4.60 7.39 -18.31
C ALA A 340 -5.32 8.35 -17.36
N LEU A 341 -6.63 8.13 -17.11
CA LEU A 341 -7.39 8.93 -16.16
C LEU A 341 -6.94 8.71 -14.71
N THR A 342 -6.54 7.48 -14.36
CA THR A 342 -5.97 7.22 -13.03
C THR A 342 -4.68 8.02 -12.84
N LEU A 343 -3.76 8.00 -13.80
CA LEU A 343 -2.52 8.80 -13.72
C LEU A 343 -2.80 10.31 -13.69
N LEU A 344 -3.79 10.77 -14.43
CA LEU A 344 -4.18 12.18 -14.45
C LEU A 344 -4.80 12.64 -13.13
N PHE A 345 -5.69 11.84 -12.53
CA PHE A 345 -6.40 12.21 -11.32
C PHE A 345 -5.59 11.94 -10.05
N TYR A 346 -4.69 10.97 -10.08
CA TYR A 346 -3.93 10.53 -8.92
C TYR A 346 -3.25 11.67 -8.14
N PRO A 347 -2.48 12.59 -8.75
CA PRO A 347 -1.81 13.64 -8.00
C PRO A 347 -2.80 14.52 -7.19
N PHE A 348 -3.94 14.82 -7.79
CA PHE A 348 -4.96 15.67 -7.17
C PHE A 348 -5.73 14.96 -6.07
N LEU A 349 -6.09 13.69 -6.30
CA LEU A 349 -6.77 12.86 -5.31
C LEU A 349 -5.85 12.54 -4.13
N TYR A 350 -4.59 12.19 -4.41
CA TYR A 350 -3.59 11.97 -3.38
C TYR A 350 -3.39 13.22 -2.52
N ALA A 351 -3.17 14.37 -3.13
CA ALA A 351 -3.00 15.62 -2.41
C ALA A 351 -4.24 16.04 -1.60
N ALA A 352 -5.45 15.62 -2.00
CA ALA A 352 -6.68 15.85 -1.25
C ALA A 352 -6.78 14.97 -0.01
N PHE A 353 -6.09 13.84 0.02
CA PHE A 353 -6.16 12.89 1.14
C PHE A 353 -5.44 13.44 2.38
N PRO A 354 -6.02 13.34 3.58
CA PRO A 354 -5.44 13.96 4.78
C PRO A 354 -4.05 13.45 5.13
N THR A 355 -3.75 12.17 4.90
CA THR A 355 -2.46 11.54 5.21
C THR A 355 -1.35 11.86 4.21
N SER A 356 -1.64 12.57 3.11
CA SER A 356 -0.66 12.91 2.07
C SER A 356 0.48 13.84 2.53
N TRP A 357 0.50 14.28 3.78
CA TRP A 357 1.62 14.96 4.36
C TRP A 357 2.78 14.01 4.77
N PHE A 358 2.52 12.70 4.85
CA PHE A 358 3.54 11.65 5.00
C PHE A 358 4.20 11.36 3.64
N TRP A 359 4.79 12.37 3.03
CA TRP A 359 5.29 12.31 1.66
C TRP A 359 6.54 11.43 1.47
N ASN A 360 7.24 11.04 2.55
CA ASN A 360 8.38 10.11 2.54
C ASN A 360 7.98 8.65 2.79
N ASP A 361 6.69 8.38 2.97
CA ASP A 361 6.18 7.05 3.28
C ASP A 361 5.49 6.47 2.03
N GLY A 362 6.08 5.45 1.45
CA GLY A 362 5.66 4.86 0.19
C GLY A 362 4.37 4.07 0.26
N ARG A 363 3.96 3.63 1.45
CA ARG A 363 2.71 2.86 1.62
C ARG A 363 1.49 3.59 1.06
N TYR A 364 1.44 4.90 1.15
CA TYR A 364 0.33 5.71 0.60
C TYR A 364 0.36 5.85 -0.92
N ALA A 365 1.45 5.45 -1.58
CA ALA A 365 1.63 5.56 -3.03
C ALA A 365 1.56 4.22 -3.78
N ILE A 366 1.39 3.08 -3.10
CA ILE A 366 1.45 1.74 -3.70
C ILE A 366 0.42 1.52 -4.81
N ALA A 367 -0.74 2.21 -4.74
CA ALA A 367 -1.78 2.13 -5.77
C ALA A 367 -1.29 2.57 -7.17
N LEU A 368 -0.21 3.34 -7.25
CA LEU A 368 0.35 3.82 -8.51
C LEU A 368 1.19 2.76 -9.24
N SER A 369 1.89 1.89 -8.49
CA SER A 369 2.81 0.88 -9.03
C SER A 369 2.14 -0.03 -10.09
N PRO A 370 1.00 -0.70 -9.85
CA PRO A 370 0.38 -1.58 -10.84
C PRO A 370 -0.15 -0.82 -12.06
N VAL A 371 -0.59 0.42 -11.90
CA VAL A 371 -1.04 1.26 -13.02
C VAL A 371 0.15 1.63 -13.90
N CYS A 372 1.27 2.05 -13.31
CA CYS A 372 2.51 2.34 -14.04
C CYS A 372 3.04 1.09 -14.75
N ALA A 373 3.00 -0.07 -14.11
CA ALA A 373 3.41 -1.34 -14.71
C ALA A 373 2.62 -1.68 -15.99
N LEU A 374 1.28 -1.52 -15.95
CA LEU A 374 0.41 -1.70 -17.12
C LEU A 374 0.72 -0.67 -18.22
N VAL A 375 0.97 0.59 -17.86
CA VAL A 375 1.29 1.65 -18.82
C VAL A 375 2.67 1.43 -19.46
N ILE A 376 3.68 1.05 -18.68
CA ILE A 376 5.02 0.74 -19.21
C ILE A 376 4.94 -0.42 -20.22
N ALA A 377 4.31 -1.52 -19.84
CA ALA A 377 4.19 -2.69 -20.72
C ALA A 377 3.36 -2.41 -21.99
N GLY A 378 2.26 -1.66 -21.85
CA GLY A 378 1.43 -1.23 -22.97
C GLY A 378 2.15 -0.24 -23.88
N GLY A 379 2.91 0.70 -23.32
CA GLY A 379 3.74 1.65 -24.05
C GLY A 379 4.81 0.97 -24.89
N LEU A 380 5.55 0.03 -24.32
CA LEU A 380 6.53 -0.78 -25.06
C LEU A 380 5.86 -1.49 -26.26
N ARG A 381 4.68 -2.06 -26.05
CA ARG A 381 3.94 -2.76 -27.11
C ARG A 381 3.48 -1.83 -28.24
N LEU A 382 3.15 -0.58 -27.95
CA LEU A 382 2.71 0.39 -28.94
C LEU A 382 3.87 1.06 -29.70
N LEU A 383 5.00 1.25 -29.04
CA LEU A 383 6.14 1.99 -29.60
C LEU A 383 7.11 1.08 -30.35
N LEU A 384 7.16 -0.21 -30.02
CA LEU A 384 8.11 -1.15 -30.60
C LEU A 384 7.45 -2.12 -31.57
N ARG A 385 8.24 -2.61 -32.54
CA ARG A 385 7.86 -3.70 -33.43
C ARG A 385 7.69 -4.98 -32.61
N ALA A 386 6.80 -5.86 -33.05
CA ALA A 386 6.41 -7.05 -32.31
C ALA A 386 7.58 -7.98 -31.96
N ASP A 387 8.57 -8.05 -32.82
CA ASP A 387 9.81 -8.84 -32.65
C ASP A 387 10.75 -8.26 -31.56
N LEU A 388 10.73 -6.94 -31.35
CA LEU A 388 11.55 -6.25 -30.37
C LEU A 388 10.92 -6.15 -28.98
N VAL A 389 9.59 -6.29 -28.89
CA VAL A 389 8.86 -6.10 -27.61
C VAL A 389 9.37 -7.04 -26.52
N ALA A 390 9.57 -8.32 -26.83
CA ALA A 390 10.02 -9.30 -25.84
C ALA A 390 11.43 -9.02 -25.34
N TRP A 391 12.34 -8.60 -26.21
CA TRP A 391 13.71 -8.22 -25.84
C TRP A 391 13.74 -6.95 -24.97
N ALA A 392 13.00 -5.92 -25.40
CA ALA A 392 12.89 -4.68 -24.63
C ALA A 392 12.24 -4.91 -23.27
N ALA A 393 11.19 -5.73 -23.23
CA ALA A 393 10.53 -6.14 -21.98
C ALA A 393 11.51 -6.84 -21.03
N SER A 394 12.31 -7.80 -21.55
CA SER A 394 13.35 -8.47 -20.75
C SER A 394 14.36 -7.48 -20.16
N GLY A 395 14.83 -6.52 -20.98
CA GLY A 395 15.73 -5.45 -20.52
C GLY A 395 15.10 -4.57 -19.43
N VAL A 396 13.86 -4.13 -19.63
CA VAL A 396 13.11 -3.33 -18.64
C VAL A 396 12.90 -4.09 -17.34
N LEU A 397 12.56 -5.39 -17.40
CA LEU A 397 12.40 -6.22 -16.21
C LEU A 397 13.69 -6.34 -15.40
N VAL A 398 14.81 -6.59 -16.07
CA VAL A 398 16.13 -6.66 -15.41
C VAL A 398 16.49 -5.32 -14.77
N LEU A 399 16.29 -4.20 -15.49
CA LEU A 399 16.56 -2.86 -14.96
C LEU A 399 15.66 -2.52 -13.77
N ALA A 400 14.37 -2.85 -13.84
CA ALA A 400 13.43 -2.62 -12.76
C ALA A 400 13.83 -3.37 -11.48
N PHE A 401 14.21 -4.65 -11.58
CA PHE A 401 14.66 -5.41 -10.43
C PHE A 401 16.02 -4.96 -9.91
N ALA A 402 16.94 -4.65 -10.81
CA ALA A 402 18.25 -4.11 -10.43
C ALA A 402 18.11 -2.77 -9.69
N SER A 403 17.23 -1.86 -10.17
CA SER A 403 16.97 -0.60 -9.46
C SER A 403 16.38 -0.84 -8.07
N THR A 404 15.48 -1.80 -7.93
CA THR A 404 14.92 -2.19 -6.62
C THR A 404 16.02 -2.67 -5.66
N LEU A 405 16.97 -3.52 -6.13
CA LEU A 405 18.07 -3.99 -5.29
C LEU A 405 19.04 -2.86 -4.92
N VAL A 406 19.32 -1.94 -5.84
CA VAL A 406 20.15 -0.76 -5.58
C VAL A 406 19.47 0.13 -4.54
N ALA A 407 18.18 0.40 -4.67
CA ALA A 407 17.42 1.21 -3.74
C ALA A 407 17.41 0.60 -2.32
N PHE A 408 17.25 -0.70 -2.20
CA PHE A 408 17.38 -1.39 -0.91
C PHE A 408 18.76 -1.23 -0.30
N ASN A 409 19.83 -1.23 -1.11
CA ASN A 409 21.18 -1.03 -0.62
C ASN A 409 21.41 0.45 -0.22
N ASP A 410 21.00 1.40 -1.05
CA ASP A 410 21.27 2.84 -0.86
C ASP A 410 20.39 3.43 0.25
N GLY A 411 19.20 2.85 0.51
CA GLY A 411 18.26 3.32 1.52
C GLY A 411 18.87 3.48 2.90
N TYR A 412 19.63 2.48 3.34
CA TYR A 412 20.32 2.52 4.63
C TYR A 412 21.60 3.35 4.62
N GLY A 413 22.33 3.36 3.52
CA GLY A 413 23.52 4.19 3.38
C GLY A 413 23.21 5.69 3.52
N ALA A 414 22.04 6.13 3.05
CA ALA A 414 21.63 7.52 3.08
C ALA A 414 21.32 8.07 4.50
N ILE A 415 20.98 7.22 5.45
CA ILE A 415 20.70 7.57 6.86
C ILE A 415 21.86 7.16 7.80
N GLY A 416 23.03 6.87 7.25
CA GLY A 416 24.21 6.48 8.05
C GLY A 416 24.23 5.03 8.49
N HIS A 417 23.27 4.22 8.08
CA HIS A 417 23.26 2.77 8.30
C HIS A 417 23.73 2.03 7.05
N PRO A 418 24.48 0.94 7.18
CA PRO A 418 24.82 0.09 6.04
C PRO A 418 23.51 -0.43 5.42
N GLY A 419 23.50 -0.58 4.10
CA GLY A 419 22.29 -0.91 3.31
C GLY A 419 21.39 -1.99 3.91
N ARG A 420 20.09 -1.88 3.72
CA ARG A 420 19.09 -2.81 4.26
C ARG A 420 19.42 -4.29 3.99
N LEU A 421 19.99 -4.62 2.84
CA LEU A 421 20.40 -5.99 2.52
C LEU A 421 21.62 -6.49 3.31
N THR A 422 22.42 -5.61 3.89
CA THR A 422 23.68 -5.97 4.58
C THR A 422 23.59 -5.85 6.09
N THR A 423 22.66 -5.10 6.65
CA THR A 423 22.60 -4.76 8.07
C THR A 423 21.55 -5.46 8.91
N PHE A 424 20.59 -6.16 8.31
CA PHE A 424 19.66 -6.96 9.10
C PHE A 424 20.31 -8.18 9.80
N SER A 425 21.58 -8.11 10.13
CA SER A 425 22.25 -9.12 10.97
C SER A 425 21.80 -9.07 12.44
N SER A 426 21.32 -7.93 12.90
CA SER A 426 20.69 -7.77 14.22
C SER A 426 19.20 -7.44 14.02
N ASN A 427 18.35 -8.47 14.01
CA ASN A 427 16.90 -8.28 13.99
C ASN A 427 16.47 -7.52 15.26
N PRO A 428 15.94 -6.27 15.19
CA PRO A 428 15.46 -5.52 16.36
C PRO A 428 14.33 -6.25 17.09
N ASN A 429 13.53 -7.07 16.38
CA ASN A 429 12.53 -7.94 17.03
C ASN A 429 13.14 -8.92 18.02
N ARG A 430 14.42 -9.28 17.84
CA ARG A 430 15.13 -10.06 18.86
C ARG A 430 15.28 -9.30 20.17
N SER A 431 15.42 -8.00 20.12
CA SER A 431 15.48 -7.16 21.33
C SER A 431 14.14 -7.16 22.04
N VAL A 432 13.02 -6.98 21.32
CA VAL A 432 11.66 -7.02 21.89
C VAL A 432 11.31 -8.44 22.34
N THR A 433 11.68 -9.46 21.58
CA THR A 433 11.51 -10.87 21.99
C THR A 433 12.31 -11.19 23.26
N ALA A 434 13.55 -10.71 23.35
CA ALA A 434 14.36 -10.87 24.56
C ALA A 434 13.79 -10.11 25.76
N LEU A 435 13.24 -8.90 25.51
CA LEU A 435 12.55 -8.11 26.51
C LEU A 435 11.29 -8.83 27.02
N ALA A 436 10.43 -9.33 26.12
CA ALA A 436 9.23 -10.09 26.48
C ALA A 436 9.57 -11.29 27.36
N ALA A 437 10.48 -12.16 26.88
CA ALA A 437 10.93 -13.33 27.63
C ALA A 437 11.53 -12.95 29.00
N ARG A 438 12.25 -11.81 29.08
CA ARG A 438 12.82 -11.36 30.36
C ARG A 438 11.76 -10.86 31.33
N LEU A 439 10.76 -10.12 30.85
CA LEU A 439 9.63 -9.66 31.66
C LEU A 439 8.81 -10.83 32.21
N GLU A 440 8.53 -11.81 31.35
CA GLU A 440 7.85 -13.06 31.77
C GLU A 440 8.62 -13.80 32.87
N GLN A 441 9.93 -13.98 32.70
CA GLN A 441 10.80 -14.60 33.73
C GLN A 441 10.77 -13.83 35.05
N LEU A 442 10.55 -12.53 35.01
CA LEU A 442 10.46 -11.67 36.19
C LEU A 442 9.05 -11.63 36.80
N GLY A 443 8.08 -12.31 36.17
CA GLY A 443 6.68 -12.26 36.54
C GLY A 443 6.00 -10.90 36.28
N VAL A 444 6.54 -10.12 35.36
CA VAL A 444 5.99 -8.83 34.97
C VAL A 444 5.04 -9.02 33.82
N SER A 445 3.75 -8.93 34.06
CA SER A 445 2.70 -9.07 33.03
C SER A 445 2.21 -7.73 32.48
N ARG A 446 2.73 -6.59 32.95
CA ARG A 446 2.30 -5.24 32.56
C ARG A 446 3.47 -4.29 32.50
N ALA A 447 3.46 -3.43 31.48
CA ALA A 447 4.50 -2.42 31.32
C ALA A 447 3.95 -1.11 30.73
N TYR A 448 4.65 -0.03 30.99
CA TYR A 448 4.52 1.24 30.26
C TYR A 448 5.70 1.37 29.30
N ALA A 449 5.45 1.73 28.06
CA ALA A 449 6.48 1.93 27.04
C ALA A 449 6.12 3.09 26.11
N GLY A 450 7.02 3.49 25.24
CA GLY A 450 6.69 4.35 24.11
C GLY A 450 5.84 3.60 23.10
N TYR A 451 5.11 4.34 22.24
CA TYR A 451 4.20 3.75 21.24
C TYR A 451 4.89 2.70 20.36
N TRP A 452 6.10 2.99 19.87
CA TRP A 452 6.83 2.10 18.97
C TRP A 452 7.33 0.78 19.60
N VAL A 453 7.19 0.64 20.92
CA VAL A 453 7.59 -0.55 21.66
C VAL A 453 6.38 -1.27 22.26
N ALA A 454 5.34 -0.53 22.66
CA ALA A 454 4.24 -1.08 23.44
C ALA A 454 3.46 -2.17 22.70
N ASN A 455 3.02 -1.89 21.47
CA ASN A 455 2.21 -2.84 20.71
C ASN A 455 3.04 -4.06 20.27
N ASP A 456 4.31 -3.84 19.90
CA ASP A 456 5.24 -4.93 19.59
C ASP A 456 5.41 -5.88 20.77
N LEU A 457 5.64 -5.33 21.95
CA LEU A 457 5.83 -6.12 23.16
C LEU A 457 4.57 -6.95 23.48
N THR A 458 3.40 -6.34 23.38
CA THR A 458 2.12 -7.03 23.60
C THR A 458 1.91 -8.13 22.55
N PHE A 459 2.16 -7.85 21.28
CA PHE A 459 1.97 -8.81 20.19
C PHE A 459 2.99 -9.96 20.26
N ILE A 460 4.27 -9.66 20.44
CA ILE A 460 5.35 -10.65 20.47
C ILE A 460 5.23 -11.57 21.70
N SER A 461 4.75 -11.05 22.83
CA SER A 461 4.51 -11.85 24.04
C SER A 461 3.18 -12.62 24.02
N ASP A 462 2.44 -12.57 22.90
CA ASP A 462 1.10 -13.18 22.81
C ASP A 462 0.14 -12.72 23.94
N GLY A 463 0.25 -11.45 24.34
CA GLY A 463 -0.52 -10.86 25.43
C GLY A 463 -0.08 -11.24 26.85
N HIS A 464 0.96 -12.07 27.02
CA HIS A 464 1.49 -12.38 28.37
C HIS A 464 2.05 -11.14 29.08
N VAL A 465 2.59 -10.19 28.30
CA VAL A 465 2.99 -8.87 28.77
C VAL A 465 2.17 -7.82 28.06
N VAL A 466 1.17 -7.26 28.71
CA VAL A 466 0.38 -6.15 28.14
C VAL A 466 1.12 -4.84 28.38
N ALA A 467 1.49 -4.16 27.32
CA ALA A 467 2.18 -2.87 27.39
C ALA A 467 1.26 -1.71 26.97
N GLY A 468 1.10 -0.74 27.86
CA GLY A 468 0.39 0.52 27.56
C GLY A 468 1.33 1.57 27.02
N ALA A 469 1.01 2.13 25.86
CA ALA A 469 1.75 3.25 25.31
C ALA A 469 1.49 4.53 26.12
N VAL A 470 2.55 5.24 26.48
CA VAL A 470 2.50 6.52 27.18
C VAL A 470 2.74 7.64 26.17
N GLY A 471 1.95 8.71 26.26
CA GLY A 471 1.96 9.81 25.32
C GLY A 471 1.04 9.53 24.12
N PHE A 472 1.59 9.25 22.95
CA PHE A 472 0.79 8.86 21.79
C PHE A 472 0.30 7.42 21.92
N ASN A 473 -1.02 7.21 21.82
CA ASN A 473 -1.63 5.90 21.94
C ASN A 473 -2.76 5.74 20.92
N ARG A 474 -2.74 4.62 20.16
CA ARG A 474 -3.82 4.21 19.28
C ARG A 474 -4.72 3.13 19.90
N ASN A 475 -4.33 2.56 21.04
CA ASN A 475 -5.00 1.41 21.65
C ASN A 475 -5.66 1.75 22.99
N PRO A 476 -6.83 2.43 23.00
CA PRO A 476 -7.55 2.78 24.23
C PRO A 476 -7.79 1.57 25.18
N PRO A 477 -8.14 0.35 24.70
CA PRO A 477 -8.38 -0.78 25.59
C PRO A 477 -7.16 -1.20 26.42
N GLU A 478 -5.99 -1.29 25.77
CA GLU A 478 -4.75 -1.74 26.44
C GLU A 478 -4.21 -0.71 27.42
N ALA A 479 -4.20 0.57 27.03
CA ALA A 479 -3.82 1.65 27.95
C ALA A 479 -4.71 1.68 29.19
N SER A 480 -6.02 1.46 29.03
CA SER A 480 -6.95 1.37 30.17
C SER A 480 -6.67 0.12 31.03
N THR A 481 -6.32 -1.00 30.41
CA THR A 481 -6.00 -2.25 31.12
C THR A 481 -4.74 -2.08 31.95
N VAL A 482 -3.67 -1.48 31.42
CA VAL A 482 -2.44 -1.22 32.18
C VAL A 482 -2.71 -0.21 33.28
N SER A 483 -3.41 0.90 33.00
CA SER A 483 -3.69 1.92 34.02
C SER A 483 -4.71 1.49 35.06
N SER A 484 -5.74 0.72 34.72
CA SER A 484 -6.72 0.20 35.69
C SER A 484 -6.14 -0.87 36.60
N ALA A 485 -5.20 -1.63 36.11
CA ALA A 485 -4.53 -2.67 36.86
C ALA A 485 -3.38 -2.17 37.73
N SER A 486 -2.88 -0.96 37.51
CA SER A 486 -1.90 -0.32 38.40
C SER A 486 -2.48 0.02 39.78
N ASN A 487 -3.80 -0.08 39.95
CA ASN A 487 -4.46 0.06 41.26
C ASN A 487 -4.11 -1.05 42.27
N GLY A 488 -3.06 -1.77 42.10
CA GLY A 488 -2.58 -2.81 43.04
C GLY A 488 -1.40 -3.62 42.57
N THR A 489 -1.13 -3.65 41.28
CA THR A 489 0.00 -4.39 40.69
C THR A 489 1.01 -3.45 40.07
N PRO A 490 2.29 -3.47 40.45
CA PRO A 490 3.32 -2.65 39.84
C PRO A 490 3.47 -2.99 38.36
N ALA A 491 3.57 -1.96 37.51
CA ALA A 491 3.92 -2.10 36.09
C ALA A 491 5.41 -1.76 35.88
N GLY A 492 6.06 -2.50 34.99
CA GLY A 492 7.40 -2.16 34.54
C GLY A 492 7.37 -0.92 33.63
N TRP A 493 8.47 -0.18 33.58
CA TRP A 493 8.66 0.95 32.69
C TRP A 493 9.81 0.65 31.76
N VAL A 494 9.53 0.61 30.46
CA VAL A 494 10.49 0.25 29.41
C VAL A 494 11.03 1.51 28.76
N PHE A 495 12.34 1.67 28.78
CA PHE A 495 13.06 2.77 28.16
C PHE A 495 14.03 2.27 27.10
N VAL A 496 14.18 3.00 26.02
CA VAL A 496 15.23 2.77 25.03
C VAL A 496 16.43 3.63 25.42
N PRO A 497 17.60 3.05 25.72
CA PRO A 497 18.78 3.81 26.12
C PRO A 497 19.21 4.80 25.02
N THR A 498 19.69 5.98 25.42
CA THR A 498 20.12 7.03 24.48
C THR A 498 21.17 6.55 23.48
N ARG A 499 22.02 5.60 23.87
CA ARG A 499 23.00 4.96 22.99
C ARG A 499 22.37 4.13 21.86
N ALA A 500 21.18 3.56 22.09
CA ALA A 500 20.44 2.79 21.09
C ALA A 500 19.59 3.70 20.20
N LEU A 501 19.17 4.89 20.68
CA LEU A 501 18.40 5.86 19.90
C LEU A 501 19.18 6.39 18.69
N ALA A 502 20.51 6.54 18.81
CA ALA A 502 21.36 7.01 17.71
C ALA A 502 21.39 6.05 16.52
N ASP A 503 21.15 4.76 16.76
CA ASP A 503 21.16 3.73 15.72
C ASP A 503 19.76 3.54 15.07
N ASP A 504 18.68 3.97 15.75
CA ASP A 504 17.30 3.68 15.37
C ASP A 504 16.49 4.93 14.91
N GLU A 505 17.05 6.15 15.00
CA GLU A 505 16.33 7.41 14.71
C GLU A 505 15.71 7.49 13.28
N GLY A 506 16.13 6.64 12.34
CA GLY A 506 15.62 6.60 10.98
C GLY A 506 14.32 5.81 10.80
N GLU A 507 14.07 4.78 11.61
CA GLU A 507 12.93 3.86 11.44
C GLU A 507 11.80 4.07 12.47
N LEU A 508 12.12 4.49 13.68
CA LEU A 508 11.16 4.55 14.79
C LEU A 508 10.46 5.92 14.97
N GLY A 509 10.63 6.84 14.03
CA GLY A 509 9.99 8.16 14.11
C GLY A 509 10.63 9.06 15.18
N SER A 510 9.88 10.07 15.67
CA SER A 510 10.43 11.02 16.64
C SER A 510 10.75 10.34 17.97
N ALA A 511 11.87 10.70 18.59
CA ALA A 511 12.31 10.21 19.90
C ALA A 511 11.19 10.27 20.97
N SER A 512 10.22 11.17 20.82
CA SER A 512 9.06 11.30 21.72
C SER A 512 8.10 10.11 21.73
N ASN A 513 8.10 9.28 20.68
CA ASN A 513 7.22 8.10 20.60
C ASN A 513 7.94 6.79 20.94
N ILE A 514 9.28 6.85 21.05
CA ILE A 514 10.12 5.70 21.44
C ILE A 514 10.15 5.58 22.96
N GLN A 515 10.21 6.70 23.65
CA GLN A 515 10.20 6.76 25.11
C GLN A 515 8.76 6.79 25.65
N PRO A 516 8.53 6.43 26.91
CA PRO A 516 7.21 6.56 27.56
C PRO A 516 6.81 8.04 27.68
N GLY A 517 6.32 8.65 26.59
CA GLY A 517 5.93 10.06 26.51
C GLY A 517 7.12 10.99 26.82
N THR A 518 6.91 11.90 27.77
CA THR A 518 7.94 12.84 28.27
C THR A 518 8.77 12.29 29.42
N VAL A 519 8.42 11.08 29.90
CA VAL A 519 9.10 10.46 31.04
C VAL A 519 10.44 9.90 30.59
N THR A 520 11.51 10.34 31.28
CA THR A 520 12.85 9.76 31.11
C THR A 520 13.12 8.76 32.23
N GLU A 521 14.03 7.82 32.02
CA GLU A 521 14.47 6.88 33.04
C GLU A 521 14.98 7.62 34.30
N ALA A 522 15.80 8.67 34.10
CA ALA A 522 16.31 9.49 35.18
C ALA A 522 15.19 10.26 35.95
N GLY A 523 14.19 10.75 35.21
CA GLY A 523 13.03 11.43 35.80
C GLY A 523 12.19 10.49 36.65
N LEU A 524 11.93 9.27 36.15
CA LEU A 524 11.20 8.24 36.89
C LEU A 524 11.96 7.80 38.15
N THR A 525 13.24 7.50 38.05
CA THR A 525 14.06 7.07 39.19
C THR A 525 14.19 8.16 40.25
N ALA A 526 14.30 9.43 39.82
CA ALA A 526 14.27 10.57 40.77
C ALA A 526 12.90 10.68 41.46
N TYR A 527 11.79 10.52 40.75
CA TYR A 527 10.45 10.49 41.34
C TYR A 527 10.33 9.39 42.39
N LEU A 528 10.77 8.16 42.05
CA LEU A 528 10.72 7.01 42.97
C LEU A 528 11.53 7.24 44.23
N ALA A 529 12.71 7.83 44.08
CA ALA A 529 13.58 8.19 45.23
C ALA A 529 12.95 9.24 46.14
N VAL A 530 12.31 10.27 45.59
CA VAL A 530 11.63 11.34 46.36
C VAL A 530 10.44 10.78 47.16
N HIS A 531 9.76 9.78 46.62
CA HIS A 531 8.57 9.16 47.25
C HIS A 531 8.89 7.89 48.06
N ASP A 532 10.17 7.60 48.29
CA ASP A 532 10.64 6.43 49.02
C ASP A 532 10.10 5.08 48.48
N ILE A 533 9.91 5.02 47.12
CA ILE A 533 9.48 3.79 46.43
C ILE A 533 10.72 3.03 45.98
N ALA A 534 10.92 1.84 46.56
CA ALA A 534 12.00 0.97 46.13
C ALA A 534 11.81 0.55 44.67
N TYR A 535 12.90 0.42 43.92
CA TYR A 535 12.88 -0.05 42.53
C TYR A 535 14.15 -0.83 42.19
N ARG A 536 14.08 -1.56 41.09
CA ARG A 536 15.27 -2.16 40.46
C ARG A 536 15.28 -1.81 38.96
N VAL A 537 16.45 -1.69 38.41
CA VAL A 537 16.66 -1.53 36.96
C VAL A 537 17.17 -2.86 36.41
N VAL A 538 16.58 -3.30 35.31
CA VAL A 538 16.97 -4.52 34.60
C VAL A 538 17.31 -4.12 33.16
N THR A 539 18.57 -4.32 32.76
CA THR A 539 19.02 -4.07 31.39
C THR A 539 18.86 -5.33 30.56
N THR A 540 18.28 -5.18 29.39
CA THR A 540 18.17 -6.18 28.33
C THR A 540 18.81 -5.64 27.05
N PRO A 541 19.07 -6.46 26.04
CA PRO A 541 19.53 -5.93 24.75
C PRO A 541 18.54 -4.89 24.19
N GLY A 542 18.98 -3.67 24.03
CA GLY A 542 18.19 -2.54 23.48
C GLY A 542 17.26 -1.83 24.46
N PHE A 543 17.06 -2.33 25.70
CA PHE A 543 16.11 -1.73 26.65
C PHE A 543 16.64 -1.72 28.09
N ASP A 544 16.28 -0.66 28.81
CA ASP A 544 16.37 -0.60 30.26
C ASP A 544 14.95 -0.59 30.86
N VAL A 545 14.72 -1.47 31.84
CA VAL A 545 13.40 -1.64 32.47
C VAL A 545 13.50 -1.23 33.93
N VAL A 546 12.76 -0.22 34.32
CA VAL A 546 12.59 0.17 35.72
C VAL A 546 11.39 -0.57 36.30
N LEU A 547 11.59 -1.30 37.37
CA LEU A 547 10.58 -2.09 38.09
C LEU A 547 10.34 -1.50 39.48
N PRO A 548 9.35 -0.60 39.65
CA PRO A 548 8.98 -0.08 40.98
C PRO A 548 8.39 -1.18 41.86
N ALA A 549 8.63 -1.13 43.17
CA ALA A 549 8.02 -2.04 44.14
C ALA A 549 6.54 -1.70 44.46
N GLY A 550 6.09 -0.50 44.06
CA GLY A 550 4.71 -0.05 44.19
C GLY A 550 4.13 0.46 42.87
N PRO A 551 2.80 0.57 42.74
CA PRO A 551 2.17 1.07 41.53
C PRO A 551 2.52 2.54 41.29
N VAL A 552 2.99 2.87 40.09
CA VAL A 552 3.28 4.22 39.64
C VAL A 552 2.65 4.42 38.28
N THR A 553 1.81 5.46 38.14
CA THR A 553 1.09 5.76 36.91
C THR A 553 1.78 6.88 36.11
N PRO A 554 1.56 6.95 34.79
CA PRO A 554 2.09 8.04 33.97
C PRO A 554 1.74 9.45 34.49
N SER A 555 0.52 9.65 34.93
CA SER A 555 0.07 10.96 35.47
C SER A 555 0.80 11.39 36.72
N GLN A 556 1.29 10.45 37.54
CA GLN A 556 2.06 10.76 38.76
C GLN A 556 3.47 11.27 38.43
N VAL A 557 4.04 10.83 37.33
CA VAL A 557 5.39 11.24 36.89
C VAL A 557 5.40 12.36 35.88
N GLY A 558 4.22 12.93 35.58
CA GLY A 558 4.09 14.11 34.70
C GLY A 558 4.08 13.78 33.21
N ALA A 559 3.60 12.57 32.85
CA ALA A 559 3.40 12.14 31.45
C ALA A 559 2.01 12.52 30.94
#